data_e4386fcbbdeda1a751990f2606de470c
#
_entry.id   e4386fcbbdeda1a751990f2606de470c
#
_cell.length_a   1.000
_cell.length_b   1.000
_cell.length_c   1.000
_cell.angle_alpha   90.00
_cell.angle_beta   90.00
_cell.angle_gamma   90.00
#
_symmetry.space_group_name_H-M   'P 1'
#
loop_
_entity.id
_entity.type
_entity.pdbx_description
1 polymer ?
#
loop_
_entity_poly.entity_id
_entity_poly.type
_entity_poly.pdbx_seq_one_letter_code
_entity_poly.pdbx_strand_id
1 'polypeptide(L)'
;MRNKNILWLCVTIIAGLSLVLASCKPAPTPTPVPPTPTPAPTPTPAPSPTPTAPAYPFAGKPLKIGLLTDNSGPLAIYGPMLERGFELGLEYATAGTMEVAGRPIKVIIKDTSSDPEKGVSLARELIEAEGAEILVGPPSSGVAMAVQKIAEEYKVILIVEPAAATDITGKNFNPYTFRTSRTSYQDAIVMGQGLLALGKTFVQIAPDYAFGWASACGFYAVIKAGGGTFPVNDTPEGCGAIFIPFDTTDFTPYLQQVLDSGAEVLIITWAGAGFVPLFKQMQELGVFDKMIVGTGIGDNQTLAAGYANAVGSTGIIVYHYTLPKNPVNDWLVKRHKEKYGTPPDLFTAGGMAAAIMVVEGLKRTNGDASADALIKVYEDNFSFDGPNGKYIIRPYDHVCLFPLYYVRLTNVTDPEFRFVELIKEFAPEEAAPPCLLPDQYKHRCP
;
A
#
# COMPACT_ATOMS: atom_id res chain seq x y z
N MET A 1 18.91 15.10 -56.71
CA MET A 1 19.82 16.28 -56.63
C MET A 1 20.31 16.30 -55.19
N ARG A 2 21.52 15.81 -54.98
CA ARG A 2 22.78 16.55 -54.79
C ARG A 2 22.75 17.38 -53.53
N ASN A 3 23.63 17.30 -52.57
CA ASN A 3 25.01 16.82 -52.38
C ASN A 3 25.35 17.09 -50.92
N LYS A 4 26.03 16.21 -50.27
CA LYS A 4 27.49 16.07 -50.05
C LYS A 4 28.09 16.89 -48.88
N ASN A 5 28.70 16.13 -47.97
CA ASN A 5 30.04 16.26 -47.36
C ASN A 5 30.35 17.46 -46.44
N ILE A 6 31.01 17.14 -45.34
CA ILE A 6 32.45 17.34 -45.05
C ILE A 6 32.66 16.92 -43.59
N LEU A 7 33.31 15.96 -43.28
CA LEU A 7 34.65 15.37 -42.98
C LEU A 7 35.77 16.39 -42.72
N TRP A 8 36.68 16.07 -41.81
CA TRP A 8 37.96 16.66 -41.38
C TRP A 8 37.87 17.55 -40.13
N LEU A 9 38.73 17.43 -39.09
CA LEU A 9 40.18 17.29 -39.08
C LEU A 9 40.70 16.79 -37.70
N CYS A 10 41.55 15.80 -37.70
CA CYS A 10 42.55 15.53 -36.65
C CYS A 10 43.75 16.46 -36.83
N VAL A 11 44.27 17.02 -35.74
CA VAL A 11 45.68 17.52 -35.73
C VAL A 11 46.30 17.21 -34.38
N THR A 12 47.30 16.37 -34.44
CA THR A 12 48.38 16.09 -33.49
C THR A 12 49.31 17.27 -33.33
N ILE A 13 49.80 17.53 -32.10
CA ILE A 13 51.08 18.23 -31.90
C ILE A 13 51.92 17.50 -30.87
N ILE A 14 53.06 17.02 -31.38
CA ILE A 14 54.21 16.45 -30.65
C ILE A 14 55.23 17.60 -30.45
N ALA A 15 56.01 17.45 -29.38
CA ALA A 15 57.36 17.95 -29.19
C ALA A 15 57.62 19.10 -28.23
N GLY A 16 58.54 18.86 -27.35
CA GLY A 16 59.24 19.81 -26.48
C GLY A 16 60.15 19.16 -25.44
N LEU A 17 61.10 18.36 -25.92
CA LEU A 17 62.19 17.82 -25.07
C LEU A 17 63.25 18.92 -24.89
N SER A 18 63.55 19.32 -23.66
CA SER A 18 64.71 20.15 -23.34
C SER A 18 65.51 19.47 -22.24
N LEU A 19 66.65 18.89 -22.62
CA LEU A 19 67.72 18.49 -21.72
C LEU A 19 68.38 19.70 -21.11
N VAL A 20 68.51 19.69 -19.75
CA VAL A 20 69.50 20.53 -19.04
C VAL A 20 70.46 19.58 -18.35
N LEU A 21 71.67 19.50 -18.87
CA LEU A 21 72.82 18.87 -18.23
C LEU A 21 73.35 19.79 -17.11
N ALA A 22 73.21 19.41 -15.86
CA ALA A 22 73.91 20.03 -14.74
C ALA A 22 74.95 19.07 -14.16
N SER A 23 76.18 19.56 -14.13
CA SER A 23 77.43 18.98 -13.73
C SER A 23 77.37 18.44 -12.28
N CYS A 24 77.70 17.16 -12.06
CA CYS A 24 77.93 16.54 -10.76
C CYS A 24 79.34 16.90 -10.22
N LYS A 25 79.40 17.57 -9.07
CA LYS A 25 80.60 17.52 -8.20
C LYS A 25 80.50 16.34 -7.25
N PRO A 26 81.58 15.57 -6.95
CA PRO A 26 81.52 14.46 -6.00
C PRO A 26 81.33 14.97 -4.58
N ALA A 27 80.41 14.41 -3.84
CA ALA A 27 80.17 14.67 -2.42
C ALA A 27 81.20 13.91 -1.56
N PRO A 28 81.60 14.49 -0.38
CA PRO A 28 82.55 13.84 0.54
C PRO A 28 81.96 12.58 1.18
N THR A 29 82.76 11.56 1.35
CA THR A 29 82.45 10.27 1.97
C THR A 29 81.96 10.49 3.43
N PRO A 30 80.79 9.94 3.80
CA PRO A 30 80.26 10.05 5.15
C PRO A 30 81.07 9.15 6.11
N THR A 31 81.41 9.74 7.27
CA THR A 31 81.98 9.02 8.43
C THR A 31 80.93 8.03 8.97
N PRO A 32 81.34 6.80 9.39
CA PRO A 32 80.36 5.83 9.94
C PRO A 32 79.80 6.33 11.29
N VAL A 33 78.46 6.42 11.29
CA VAL A 33 77.69 6.72 12.51
C VAL A 33 77.56 5.44 13.34
N PRO A 34 77.68 5.44 14.65
CA PRO A 34 77.49 4.26 15.49
C PRO A 34 76.03 3.79 15.38
N PRO A 35 75.73 2.49 15.47
CA PRO A 35 74.37 1.98 15.36
C PRO A 35 73.47 2.50 16.47
N THR A 36 72.35 3.13 16.10
CA THR A 36 71.30 3.53 17.03
C THR A 36 70.71 2.29 17.67
N PRO A 37 70.47 2.22 18.97
CA PRO A 37 69.84 1.06 19.60
C PRO A 37 68.41 0.86 19.04
N THR A 38 68.13 -0.35 18.59
CA THR A 38 66.80 -0.76 18.10
C THR A 38 65.79 -0.59 19.23
N PRO A 39 64.69 0.16 19.03
CA PRO A 39 63.66 0.26 20.06
C PRO A 39 63.03 -1.10 20.29
N ALA A 40 62.79 -1.45 21.56
CA ALA A 40 62.11 -2.67 21.93
C ALA A 40 60.69 -2.70 21.28
N PRO A 41 60.19 -3.87 20.85
CA PRO A 41 58.86 -3.99 20.23
C PRO A 41 57.79 -3.47 21.19
N THR A 42 57.03 -2.46 20.77
CA THR A 42 55.86 -1.95 21.49
C THR A 42 54.87 -3.10 21.62
N PRO A 43 54.34 -3.41 22.80
CA PRO A 43 53.37 -4.47 22.96
C PRO A 43 52.16 -4.16 22.09
N THR A 44 51.78 -5.09 21.19
CA THR A 44 50.58 -5.02 20.38
C THR A 44 49.39 -4.90 21.33
N PRO A 45 48.49 -3.90 21.19
CA PRO A 45 47.29 -3.82 22.00
C PRO A 45 46.50 -5.09 21.83
N ALA A 46 46.01 -5.67 22.92
CA ALA A 46 45.07 -6.80 22.86
C ALA A 46 43.84 -6.39 22.02
N PRO A 47 43.31 -7.27 21.16
CA PRO A 47 42.13 -6.94 20.41
C PRO A 47 41.02 -6.51 21.36
N SER A 48 40.47 -5.32 21.11
CA SER A 48 39.26 -4.87 21.82
C SER A 48 38.18 -5.92 21.70
N PRO A 49 37.45 -6.26 22.77
CA PRO A 49 36.38 -7.23 22.69
C PRO A 49 35.37 -6.75 21.62
N THR A 50 35.13 -7.58 20.64
CA THR A 50 34.09 -7.36 19.64
C THR A 50 32.78 -7.15 20.40
N PRO A 51 32.01 -6.09 20.13
CA PRO A 51 30.73 -5.88 20.80
C PRO A 51 29.89 -7.12 20.57
N THR A 52 29.54 -7.81 21.62
CA THR A 52 28.61 -8.95 21.55
C THR A 52 27.27 -8.36 21.10
N ALA A 53 26.76 -8.82 19.94
CA ALA A 53 25.44 -8.41 19.49
C ALA A 53 24.41 -8.66 20.60
N PRO A 54 23.41 -7.79 20.79
CA PRO A 54 22.40 -7.98 21.81
C PRO A 54 21.76 -9.35 21.66
N ALA A 55 21.74 -10.14 22.74
CA ALA A 55 21.09 -11.45 22.73
C ALA A 55 19.57 -11.22 22.73
N TYR A 56 18.93 -11.40 21.58
CA TYR A 56 17.47 -11.35 21.47
C TYR A 56 16.85 -12.62 22.08
N PRO A 57 15.79 -12.51 22.93
CA PRO A 57 15.19 -13.65 23.62
C PRO A 57 14.65 -14.74 22.69
N PHE A 58 14.28 -14.36 21.46
CA PHE A 58 13.66 -15.25 20.46
C PHE A 58 14.61 -15.60 19.31
N ALA A 59 15.89 -15.25 19.38
CA ALA A 59 16.87 -15.50 18.32
C ALA A 59 16.91 -16.99 17.95
N GLY A 60 16.97 -17.28 16.65
CA GLY A 60 16.98 -18.63 16.09
C GLY A 60 15.61 -19.32 16.03
N LYS A 61 14.57 -18.79 16.69
CA LYS A 61 13.19 -19.29 16.55
C LYS A 61 12.55 -18.66 15.31
N PRO A 62 12.15 -19.41 14.28
CA PRO A 62 11.49 -18.85 13.11
C PRO A 62 10.24 -18.05 13.48
N LEU A 63 10.07 -16.87 12.89
CA LEU A 63 8.82 -16.12 12.90
C LEU A 63 7.93 -16.65 11.79
N LYS A 64 6.74 -17.13 12.09
CA LYS A 64 5.77 -17.57 11.09
C LYS A 64 4.67 -16.52 10.91
N ILE A 65 4.47 -16.07 9.68
CA ILE A 65 3.44 -15.10 9.30
C ILE A 65 2.47 -15.79 8.35
N GLY A 66 1.19 -15.80 8.69
CA GLY A 66 0.12 -16.25 7.81
C GLY A 66 -0.34 -15.10 6.92
N LEU A 67 -0.15 -15.22 5.60
CA LEU A 67 -0.63 -14.26 4.61
C LEU A 67 -1.90 -14.80 3.95
N LEU A 68 -3.04 -14.21 4.30
CA LEU A 68 -4.34 -14.49 3.69
C LEU A 68 -4.49 -13.60 2.46
N THR A 69 -4.72 -14.21 1.32
CA THR A 69 -4.78 -13.53 0.02
C THR A 69 -5.97 -14.03 -0.79
N ASP A 70 -6.22 -13.44 -1.97
CA ASP A 70 -7.20 -13.91 -2.94
C ASP A 70 -6.50 -14.13 -4.29
N ASN A 71 -6.17 -15.37 -4.60
CA ASN A 71 -5.62 -15.79 -5.89
C ASN A 71 -6.70 -16.42 -6.79
N SER A 72 -7.89 -16.56 -6.25
CA SER A 72 -9.09 -16.99 -6.95
C SER A 72 -10.30 -16.20 -6.43
N GLY A 73 -11.47 -16.35 -7.10
CA GLY A 73 -12.67 -15.60 -6.76
C GLY A 73 -12.69 -14.17 -7.30
N PRO A 74 -13.69 -13.37 -6.89
CA PRO A 74 -13.94 -12.04 -7.46
C PRO A 74 -12.81 -11.03 -7.31
N LEU A 75 -11.97 -11.17 -6.28
CA LEU A 75 -10.84 -10.27 -5.99
C LEU A 75 -9.48 -10.86 -6.36
N ALA A 76 -9.43 -11.90 -7.19
CA ALA A 76 -8.19 -12.60 -7.57
C ALA A 76 -7.11 -11.70 -8.17
N ILE A 77 -7.49 -10.58 -8.76
CA ILE A 77 -6.55 -9.59 -9.32
C ILE A 77 -5.69 -8.92 -8.24
N TYR A 78 -6.16 -8.86 -6.98
CA TYR A 78 -5.49 -8.16 -5.89
C TYR A 78 -4.50 -9.05 -5.12
N GLY A 79 -4.68 -10.36 -5.16
CA GLY A 79 -3.81 -11.30 -4.45
C GLY A 79 -2.35 -11.17 -4.82
N PRO A 80 -1.98 -11.25 -6.10
CA PRO A 80 -0.59 -11.10 -6.54
C PRO A 80 0.02 -9.74 -6.21
N MET A 81 -0.78 -8.66 -6.14
CA MET A 81 -0.29 -7.34 -5.75
C MET A 81 0.11 -7.33 -4.27
N LEU A 82 -0.78 -7.85 -3.39
CA LEU A 82 -0.51 -7.98 -1.96
C LEU A 82 0.73 -8.83 -1.70
N GLU A 83 0.82 -10.01 -2.32
CA GLU A 83 1.91 -10.95 -2.13
C GLU A 83 3.27 -10.37 -2.54
N ARG A 84 3.35 -9.79 -3.75
CA ARG A 84 4.57 -9.15 -4.26
C ARG A 84 4.98 -7.97 -3.38
N GLY A 85 4.01 -7.17 -2.95
CA GLY A 85 4.24 -6.07 -2.05
C GLY A 85 4.78 -6.53 -0.71
N PHE A 86 4.16 -7.55 -0.11
CA PHE A 86 4.58 -8.11 1.17
C PHE A 86 6.00 -8.70 1.11
N GLU A 87 6.30 -9.48 0.06
CA GLU A 87 7.64 -10.03 -0.17
C GLU A 87 8.70 -8.93 -0.28
N LEU A 88 8.46 -7.93 -1.14
CA LEU A 88 9.39 -6.81 -1.31
C LEU A 88 9.52 -5.97 -0.04
N GLY A 89 8.43 -5.83 0.71
CA GLY A 89 8.45 -5.13 1.99
C GLY A 89 9.30 -5.82 3.05
N LEU A 90 9.24 -7.14 3.12
CA LEU A 90 10.15 -7.92 3.97
C LEU A 90 11.61 -7.77 3.53
N GLU A 91 11.88 -7.88 2.23
CA GLU A 91 13.23 -7.66 1.68
C GLU A 91 13.76 -6.27 2.06
N TYR A 92 12.94 -5.22 1.90
CA TYR A 92 13.31 -3.85 2.25
C TYR A 92 13.56 -3.67 3.74
N ALA A 93 12.59 -4.04 4.59
CA ALA A 93 12.63 -3.76 6.03
C ALA A 93 13.69 -4.56 6.78
N THR A 94 14.12 -5.69 6.21
CA THR A 94 15.19 -6.54 6.74
C THR A 94 16.53 -6.33 6.04
N ALA A 95 16.64 -5.36 5.13
CA ALA A 95 17.82 -5.16 4.29
C ALA A 95 18.28 -6.45 3.56
N GLY A 96 17.32 -7.27 3.12
CA GLY A 96 17.54 -8.50 2.38
C GLY A 96 17.89 -9.73 3.21
N THR A 97 18.04 -9.61 4.53
CA THR A 97 18.40 -10.75 5.40
C THR A 97 17.25 -11.72 5.63
N MET A 98 16.01 -11.29 5.44
CA MET A 98 14.79 -12.04 5.78
C MET A 98 14.75 -12.49 7.25
N GLU A 99 15.36 -11.68 8.12
CA GLU A 99 15.41 -11.91 9.57
C GLU A 99 15.04 -10.64 10.34
N VAL A 100 14.40 -10.78 11.48
CA VAL A 100 14.12 -9.69 12.42
C VAL A 100 14.44 -10.13 13.85
N ALA A 101 15.21 -9.32 14.58
CA ALA A 101 15.66 -9.63 15.94
C ALA A 101 16.26 -11.06 16.05
N GLY A 102 17.04 -11.50 15.06
CA GLY A 102 17.65 -12.82 14.98
C GLY A 102 16.68 -13.98 14.71
N ARG A 103 15.44 -13.67 14.28
CA ARG A 103 14.42 -14.66 13.89
C ARG A 103 14.30 -14.72 12.38
N PRO A 104 14.57 -15.85 11.72
CA PRO A 104 14.24 -16.05 10.31
C PRO A 104 12.73 -15.93 10.08
N ILE A 105 12.34 -15.21 9.02
CA ILE A 105 10.93 -14.99 8.68
C ILE A 105 10.46 -16.07 7.70
N LYS A 106 9.34 -16.73 8.03
CA LYS A 106 8.65 -17.69 7.16
C LYS A 106 7.22 -17.20 6.89
N VAL A 107 6.91 -16.89 5.63
CA VAL A 107 5.56 -16.55 5.19
C VAL A 107 4.84 -17.80 4.70
N ILE A 108 3.58 -18.00 5.13
CA ILE A 108 2.70 -19.08 4.72
C ILE A 108 1.48 -18.45 4.08
N ILE A 109 1.33 -18.65 2.76
CA ILE A 109 0.30 -18.01 1.95
C ILE A 109 -0.92 -18.93 1.83
N LYS A 110 -2.11 -18.38 2.02
CA LYS A 110 -3.39 -19.11 1.86
C LYS A 110 -4.38 -18.27 1.04
N ASP A 111 -4.98 -18.89 0.03
CA ASP A 111 -5.98 -18.29 -0.84
C ASP A 111 -7.38 -18.42 -0.23
N THR A 112 -8.00 -17.29 0.14
CA THR A 112 -9.35 -17.26 0.74
C THR A 112 -10.45 -17.28 -0.32
N SER A 113 -10.13 -17.04 -1.58
CA SER A 113 -11.10 -16.96 -2.69
C SER A 113 -12.21 -15.92 -2.47
N SER A 114 -11.96 -14.92 -1.63
CA SER A 114 -12.95 -13.92 -1.16
C SER A 114 -14.11 -14.52 -0.35
N ASP A 115 -13.99 -15.76 0.11
CA ASP A 115 -14.99 -16.50 0.88
C ASP A 115 -14.73 -16.39 2.39
N PRO A 116 -15.64 -15.79 3.19
CA PRO A 116 -15.48 -15.63 4.62
C PRO A 116 -15.37 -16.95 5.40
N GLU A 117 -16.09 -18.01 5.02
CA GLU A 117 -16.05 -19.30 5.72
C GLU A 117 -14.71 -19.99 5.47
N LYS A 118 -14.24 -19.97 4.21
CA LYS A 118 -12.91 -20.44 3.85
C LYS A 118 -11.82 -19.64 4.58
N GLY A 119 -11.98 -18.32 4.65
CA GLY A 119 -11.05 -17.44 5.37
C GLY A 119 -10.90 -17.79 6.85
N VAL A 120 -12.03 -18.06 7.54
CA VAL A 120 -12.04 -18.54 8.93
C VAL A 120 -11.32 -19.89 9.08
N SER A 121 -11.61 -20.85 8.20
CA SER A 121 -10.96 -22.16 8.23
C SER A 121 -9.45 -22.05 8.04
N LEU A 122 -9.01 -21.26 7.07
CA LEU A 122 -7.59 -21.04 6.77
C LEU A 122 -6.87 -20.26 7.86
N ALA A 123 -7.53 -19.29 8.51
CA ALA A 123 -6.95 -18.57 9.65
C ALA A 123 -6.70 -19.51 10.85
N ARG A 124 -7.64 -20.40 11.15
CA ARG A 124 -7.45 -21.44 12.19
C ARG A 124 -6.31 -22.40 11.81
N GLU A 125 -6.27 -22.90 10.58
CA GLU A 125 -5.19 -23.76 10.09
C GLU A 125 -3.82 -23.09 10.23
N LEU A 126 -3.70 -21.79 9.83
CA LEU A 126 -2.46 -21.03 9.97
C LEU A 126 -1.99 -20.92 11.41
N ILE A 127 -2.91 -20.72 12.36
CA ILE A 127 -2.56 -20.55 13.76
C ILE A 127 -2.29 -21.92 14.41
N GLU A 128 -3.21 -22.87 14.29
CA GLU A 128 -3.18 -24.15 15.04
C GLU A 128 -2.19 -25.15 14.45
N ALA A 129 -2.23 -25.34 13.14
CA ALA A 129 -1.42 -26.36 12.47
C ALA A 129 -0.05 -25.83 12.03
N GLU A 130 -0.01 -24.63 11.46
CA GLU A 130 1.21 -24.05 10.96
C GLU A 130 1.97 -23.24 12.03
N GLY A 131 1.30 -22.78 13.08
CA GLY A 131 1.87 -22.00 14.18
C GLY A 131 2.21 -20.56 13.77
N ALA A 132 1.38 -19.93 12.94
CA ALA A 132 1.51 -18.51 12.59
C ALA A 132 1.33 -17.66 13.85
N GLU A 133 2.22 -16.70 14.05
CA GLU A 133 2.24 -15.80 15.20
C GLU A 133 1.60 -14.43 14.84
N ILE A 134 1.50 -14.11 13.55
CA ILE A 134 0.87 -12.90 13.01
C ILE A 134 0.10 -13.29 11.74
N LEU A 135 -1.08 -12.71 11.55
CA LEU A 135 -1.85 -12.80 10.31
C LEU A 135 -1.80 -11.47 9.55
N VAL A 136 -1.72 -11.54 8.22
CA VAL A 136 -1.74 -10.38 7.32
C VAL A 136 -2.74 -10.61 6.19
N GLY A 137 -3.35 -9.57 5.69
CA GLY A 137 -4.41 -9.63 4.68
C GLY A 137 -5.79 -9.52 5.32
N PRO A 138 -6.88 -10.01 4.71
CA PRO A 138 -7.03 -10.38 3.30
C PRO A 138 -7.52 -9.21 2.42
N PRO A 139 -7.67 -9.42 1.09
CA PRO A 139 -8.28 -8.42 0.20
C PRO A 139 -9.77 -8.19 0.43
N SER A 140 -10.54 -9.23 0.72
CA SER A 140 -11.97 -9.14 0.94
C SER A 140 -12.32 -8.60 2.32
N SER A 141 -13.12 -7.52 2.37
CA SER A 141 -13.60 -6.97 3.65
C SER A 141 -14.53 -7.93 4.40
N GLY A 142 -15.30 -8.75 3.70
CA GLY A 142 -16.13 -9.79 4.33
C GLY A 142 -15.27 -10.84 5.02
N VAL A 143 -14.20 -11.29 4.35
CA VAL A 143 -13.21 -12.22 4.93
C VAL A 143 -12.48 -11.57 6.10
N ALA A 144 -12.05 -10.31 5.97
CA ALA A 144 -11.36 -9.59 7.05
C ALA A 144 -12.21 -9.52 8.33
N MET A 145 -13.50 -9.19 8.21
CA MET A 145 -14.43 -9.16 9.34
C MET A 145 -14.73 -10.53 9.96
N ALA A 146 -14.62 -11.60 9.19
CA ALA A 146 -14.73 -12.95 9.71
C ALA A 146 -13.44 -13.40 10.44
N VAL A 147 -12.28 -13.15 9.81
CA VAL A 147 -10.95 -13.52 10.32
C VAL A 147 -10.58 -12.72 11.57
N GLN A 148 -10.97 -11.45 11.69
CA GLN A 148 -10.66 -10.65 12.89
C GLN A 148 -11.25 -11.24 14.18
N LYS A 149 -12.36 -12.00 14.09
CA LYS A 149 -12.92 -12.72 15.24
C LYS A 149 -12.02 -13.89 15.66
N ILE A 150 -11.39 -14.54 14.68
CA ILE A 150 -10.42 -15.62 14.94
C ILE A 150 -9.14 -15.04 15.55
N ALA A 151 -8.67 -13.90 15.03
CA ALA A 151 -7.52 -13.20 15.61
C ALA A 151 -7.75 -12.83 17.08
N GLU A 152 -8.95 -12.36 17.44
CA GLU A 152 -9.35 -12.08 18.83
C GLU A 152 -9.44 -13.36 19.69
N GLU A 153 -10.07 -14.43 19.17
CA GLU A 153 -10.21 -15.72 19.85
C GLU A 153 -8.85 -16.32 20.23
N TYR A 154 -7.90 -16.29 19.28
CA TYR A 154 -6.56 -16.86 19.47
C TYR A 154 -5.54 -15.85 20.02
N LYS A 155 -5.91 -14.59 20.20
CA LYS A 155 -5.03 -13.50 20.62
C LYS A 155 -3.78 -13.39 19.74
N VAL A 156 -4.01 -13.35 18.42
CA VAL A 156 -3.01 -13.19 17.37
C VAL A 156 -3.26 -11.86 16.69
N ILE A 157 -2.21 -11.10 16.37
CA ILE A 157 -2.37 -9.85 15.62
C ILE A 157 -2.77 -10.13 14.17
N LEU A 158 -3.83 -9.46 13.72
CA LEU A 158 -4.22 -9.34 12.31
C LEU A 158 -3.89 -7.94 11.80
N ILE A 159 -3.07 -7.85 10.76
CA ILE A 159 -2.81 -6.61 10.01
C ILE A 159 -3.58 -6.67 8.71
N VAL A 160 -4.66 -5.90 8.62
CA VAL A 160 -5.56 -5.89 7.46
C VAL A 160 -4.98 -5.08 6.31
N GLU A 161 -4.83 -5.74 5.15
CA GLU A 161 -4.40 -5.15 3.87
C GLU A 161 -4.91 -6.06 2.71
N PRO A 162 -5.50 -5.55 1.63
CA PRO A 162 -5.97 -4.19 1.36
C PRO A 162 -7.45 -3.95 1.71
N ALA A 163 -8.13 -4.87 2.41
CA ALA A 163 -9.55 -4.73 2.74
C ALA A 163 -9.88 -3.37 3.37
N ALA A 164 -10.92 -2.69 2.84
CA ALA A 164 -11.11 -1.27 3.10
C ALA A 164 -12.37 -0.91 3.90
N ALA A 165 -13.29 -1.87 4.18
CA ALA A 165 -14.48 -1.53 4.93
C ALA A 165 -14.14 -0.78 6.24
N THR A 166 -14.78 0.37 6.43
CA THR A 166 -14.62 1.19 7.65
C THR A 166 -14.96 0.40 8.90
N ASP A 167 -15.93 -0.50 8.79
CA ASP A 167 -16.43 -1.31 9.90
C ASP A 167 -15.40 -2.22 10.55
N ILE A 168 -14.33 -2.60 9.84
CA ILE A 168 -13.26 -3.48 10.36
C ILE A 168 -12.62 -2.87 11.63
N THR A 169 -12.29 -1.58 11.59
CA THR A 169 -11.71 -0.82 12.71
C THR A 169 -12.69 0.22 13.27
N GLY A 170 -13.96 0.17 12.83
CA GLY A 170 -15.10 0.92 13.34
C GLY A 170 -15.98 0.03 14.21
N LYS A 171 -17.23 -0.20 13.80
CA LYS A 171 -18.24 -0.93 14.61
C LYS A 171 -17.84 -2.37 14.98
N ASN A 172 -16.92 -3.02 14.24
CA ASN A 172 -16.42 -4.35 14.54
C ASN A 172 -15.02 -4.34 15.18
N PHE A 173 -14.56 -3.20 15.65
CA PHE A 173 -13.26 -3.06 16.28
C PHE A 173 -13.02 -4.11 17.36
N ASN A 174 -11.81 -4.68 17.38
CA ASN A 174 -11.24 -5.40 18.50
C ASN A 174 -9.75 -5.06 18.65
N PRO A 175 -9.15 -5.26 19.85
CA PRO A 175 -7.76 -4.85 20.10
C PRO A 175 -6.69 -5.58 19.29
N TYR A 176 -7.02 -6.71 18.66
CA TYR A 176 -6.07 -7.57 17.95
C TYR A 176 -5.98 -7.25 16.46
N THR A 177 -6.84 -6.35 15.96
CA THR A 177 -6.92 -6.00 14.53
C THR A 177 -6.39 -4.60 14.27
N PHE A 178 -5.34 -4.51 13.49
CA PHE A 178 -4.74 -3.29 12.95
C PHE A 178 -4.90 -3.27 11.44
N ARG A 179 -4.62 -2.14 10.82
CA ARG A 179 -4.63 -2.06 9.36
C ARG A 179 -3.52 -1.14 8.83
N THR A 180 -2.98 -1.47 7.66
CA THR A 180 -2.20 -0.57 6.82
C THR A 180 -3.00 -0.04 5.64
N SER A 181 -4.12 -0.68 5.33
CA SER A 181 -5.08 -0.21 4.32
C SER A 181 -5.80 1.07 4.78
N ARG A 182 -6.23 1.89 3.79
CA ARG A 182 -7.17 2.97 4.08
C ARG A 182 -8.55 2.41 4.46
N THR A 183 -9.41 3.26 5.00
CA THR A 183 -10.83 2.95 5.18
C THR A 183 -11.66 3.47 4.01
N SER A 184 -12.80 2.86 3.72
CA SER A 184 -13.74 3.38 2.73
C SER A 184 -14.32 4.76 3.10
N TYR A 185 -14.28 5.14 4.38
CA TYR A 185 -14.63 6.50 4.79
C TYR A 185 -13.57 7.53 4.35
N GLN A 186 -12.29 7.16 4.36
CA GLN A 186 -11.22 8.00 3.80
C GLN A 186 -11.41 8.20 2.29
N ASP A 187 -11.81 7.15 1.56
CA ASP A 187 -12.17 7.26 0.13
C ASP A 187 -13.29 8.29 -0.06
N ALA A 188 -14.31 8.26 0.79
CA ALA A 188 -15.43 9.20 0.74
C ALA A 188 -15.01 10.64 1.05
N ILE A 189 -14.11 10.87 2.00
CA ILE A 189 -13.58 12.22 2.30
C ILE A 189 -12.81 12.76 1.10
N VAL A 190 -11.90 11.97 0.53
CA VAL A 190 -11.02 12.39 -0.57
C VAL A 190 -11.82 12.70 -1.83
N MET A 191 -12.72 11.80 -2.22
CA MET A 191 -13.48 11.93 -3.47
C MET A 191 -14.71 12.81 -3.30
N GLY A 192 -15.41 12.72 -2.17
CA GLY A 192 -16.68 13.43 -1.93
C GLY A 192 -16.55 14.94 -2.02
N GLN A 193 -15.44 15.51 -1.52
CA GLN A 193 -15.18 16.96 -1.65
C GLN A 193 -15.10 17.41 -3.11
N GLY A 194 -14.43 16.61 -3.96
CA GLY A 194 -14.33 16.88 -5.39
C GLY A 194 -15.69 16.77 -6.09
N LEU A 195 -16.48 15.75 -5.75
CA LEU A 195 -17.79 15.52 -6.37
C LEU A 195 -18.84 16.57 -5.97
N LEU A 196 -18.83 17.08 -4.74
CA LEU A 196 -19.71 18.17 -4.30
C LEU A 196 -19.49 19.49 -5.06
N ALA A 197 -18.31 19.67 -5.64
CA ALA A 197 -18.03 20.81 -6.52
C ALA A 197 -18.62 20.64 -7.93
N LEU A 198 -18.97 19.40 -8.32
CA LEU A 198 -19.43 19.06 -9.67
C LEU A 198 -20.97 18.90 -9.77
N GLY A 199 -21.65 18.60 -8.67
CA GLY A 199 -23.11 18.43 -8.67
C GLY A 199 -23.72 18.50 -7.27
N LYS A 200 -25.05 18.45 -7.20
CA LYS A 200 -25.83 18.53 -5.95
C LYS A 200 -26.69 17.31 -5.70
N THR A 201 -27.04 16.56 -6.76
CA THR A 201 -27.87 15.37 -6.65
C THR A 201 -27.05 14.14 -7.04
N PHE A 202 -27.07 13.12 -6.18
CA PHE A 202 -26.19 11.95 -6.28
C PHE A 202 -26.98 10.66 -6.27
N VAL A 203 -26.50 9.66 -7.01
CA VAL A 203 -26.92 8.28 -6.87
C VAL A 203 -25.68 7.41 -6.77
N GLN A 204 -25.77 6.30 -6.05
CA GLN A 204 -24.64 5.38 -5.88
C GLN A 204 -24.98 4.00 -6.41
N ILE A 205 -24.00 3.31 -6.97
CA ILE A 205 -24.00 1.86 -7.11
C ILE A 205 -22.86 1.26 -6.30
N ALA A 206 -23.13 0.16 -5.61
CA ALA A 206 -22.15 -0.53 -4.80
C ALA A 206 -22.40 -2.04 -4.81
N PRO A 207 -21.36 -2.89 -4.71
CA PRO A 207 -21.54 -4.33 -4.62
C PRO A 207 -22.15 -4.70 -3.27
N ASP A 208 -23.08 -5.64 -3.27
CA ASP A 208 -23.81 -6.08 -2.08
C ASP A 208 -22.94 -6.99 -1.18
N TYR A 209 -21.92 -6.41 -0.58
CA TYR A 209 -21.10 -7.03 0.46
C TYR A 209 -20.43 -5.96 1.35
N ALA A 210 -19.67 -6.37 2.37
CA ALA A 210 -19.16 -5.51 3.43
C ALA A 210 -18.45 -4.24 2.96
N PHE A 211 -17.61 -4.31 1.90
CA PHE A 211 -16.94 -3.13 1.35
C PHE A 211 -17.92 -2.17 0.69
N GLY A 212 -18.85 -2.69 -0.11
CA GLY A 212 -19.84 -1.86 -0.82
C GLY A 212 -20.73 -1.09 0.15
N TRP A 213 -21.23 -1.76 1.19
CA TRP A 213 -22.04 -1.13 2.23
C TRP A 213 -21.27 -0.05 2.98
N ALA A 214 -20.07 -0.36 3.47
CA ALA A 214 -19.26 0.59 4.20
C ALA A 214 -18.87 1.81 3.35
N SER A 215 -18.60 1.61 2.07
CA SER A 215 -18.27 2.69 1.13
C SER A 215 -19.48 3.58 0.84
N ALA A 216 -20.60 2.99 0.45
CA ALA A 216 -21.82 3.73 0.13
C ALA A 216 -22.27 4.59 1.31
N CYS A 217 -22.28 4.04 2.53
CA CYS A 217 -22.65 4.79 3.73
C CYS A 217 -21.60 5.85 4.08
N GLY A 218 -20.33 5.63 3.82
CA GLY A 218 -19.29 6.65 3.96
C GLY A 218 -19.51 7.84 3.01
N PHE A 219 -19.74 7.57 1.72
CA PHE A 219 -20.07 8.60 0.73
C PHE A 219 -21.38 9.33 1.10
N TYR A 220 -22.42 8.57 1.49
CA TYR A 220 -23.68 9.16 1.92
C TYR A 220 -23.46 10.17 3.05
N ALA A 221 -22.72 9.81 4.08
CA ALA A 221 -22.44 10.69 5.21
C ALA A 221 -21.69 11.96 4.79
N VAL A 222 -20.64 11.82 3.97
CA VAL A 222 -19.82 12.96 3.50
C VAL A 222 -20.62 13.87 2.57
N ILE A 223 -21.36 13.32 1.62
CA ILE A 223 -22.16 14.08 0.65
C ILE A 223 -23.31 14.81 1.35
N LYS A 224 -24.03 14.15 2.27
CA LYS A 224 -25.10 14.80 3.06
C LYS A 224 -24.56 15.93 3.93
N ALA A 225 -23.40 15.72 4.58
CA ALA A 225 -22.74 16.78 5.37
C ALA A 225 -22.33 17.99 4.50
N GLY A 226 -22.01 17.77 3.23
CA GLY A 226 -21.71 18.81 2.24
C GLY A 226 -22.94 19.42 1.56
N GLY A 227 -24.18 19.06 1.97
CA GLY A 227 -25.43 19.58 1.42
C GLY A 227 -25.91 18.91 0.13
N GLY A 228 -25.33 17.79 -0.26
CA GLY A 228 -25.79 16.98 -1.37
C GLY A 228 -27.04 16.16 -1.01
N THR A 229 -27.78 15.73 -2.02
CA THR A 229 -29.03 14.97 -1.87
C THR A 229 -29.03 13.71 -2.72
N PHE A 230 -29.83 12.71 -2.32
CA PHE A 230 -29.96 11.44 -3.04
C PHE A 230 -31.43 11.23 -3.41
N PRO A 231 -31.79 11.12 -4.72
CA PRO A 231 -33.15 10.84 -5.13
C PRO A 231 -33.56 9.38 -4.92
N VAL A 232 -32.60 8.46 -4.68
CA VAL A 232 -32.81 7.04 -4.49
C VAL A 232 -32.30 6.63 -3.11
N ASN A 233 -33.09 5.85 -2.37
CA ASN A 233 -32.71 5.26 -1.08
C ASN A 233 -32.08 6.26 -0.07
N ASP A 234 -32.64 7.48 0.00
CA ASP A 234 -32.15 8.57 0.87
C ASP A 234 -32.49 8.31 2.35
N THR A 235 -31.94 7.23 2.88
CA THR A 235 -32.05 6.85 4.30
C THR A 235 -30.68 6.40 4.81
N PRO A 236 -30.44 6.47 6.15
CA PRO A 236 -29.20 5.98 6.72
C PRO A 236 -28.92 4.49 6.40
N GLU A 237 -29.96 3.68 6.24
CA GLU A 237 -29.86 2.25 5.91
C GLU A 237 -29.63 2.02 4.41
N GLY A 238 -30.28 2.83 3.56
CA GLY A 238 -30.15 2.74 2.11
C GLY A 238 -28.91 3.44 1.56
N CYS A 239 -28.36 4.39 2.31
CA CYS A 239 -27.14 5.14 1.99
C CYS A 239 -27.14 5.77 0.58
N GLY A 240 -28.32 6.12 0.02
CA GLY A 240 -28.41 6.68 -1.34
C GLY A 240 -27.93 5.73 -2.45
N ALA A 241 -27.89 4.41 -2.21
CA ALA A 241 -27.24 3.43 -3.08
C ALA A 241 -28.23 2.40 -3.65
N ILE A 242 -27.90 1.92 -4.83
CA ILE A 242 -28.42 0.69 -5.44
C ILE A 242 -27.37 -0.38 -5.21
N PHE A 243 -27.66 -1.35 -4.34
CA PHE A 243 -26.77 -2.47 -4.07
C PHE A 243 -26.96 -3.57 -5.11
N ILE A 244 -25.85 -4.07 -5.64
CA ILE A 244 -25.81 -5.00 -6.77
C ILE A 244 -25.09 -6.27 -6.29
N PRO A 245 -25.67 -7.49 -6.49
CA PRO A 245 -24.96 -8.73 -6.15
C PRO A 245 -23.55 -8.76 -6.73
N PHE A 246 -22.58 -9.17 -5.92
CA PHE A 246 -21.16 -9.01 -6.25
C PHE A 246 -20.70 -9.87 -7.44
N ASP A 247 -21.42 -10.94 -7.74
CA ASP A 247 -21.21 -11.84 -8.88
C ASP A 247 -21.97 -11.43 -10.14
N THR A 248 -22.62 -10.25 -10.15
CA THR A 248 -23.40 -9.74 -11.29
C THR A 248 -22.51 -9.54 -12.51
N THR A 249 -23.02 -9.99 -13.65
CA THR A 249 -22.41 -9.79 -14.98
C THR A 249 -23.27 -8.93 -15.91
N ASP A 250 -24.57 -8.83 -15.65
CA ASP A 250 -25.51 -7.93 -16.33
C ASP A 250 -25.93 -6.78 -15.42
N PHE A 251 -25.34 -5.62 -15.65
CA PHE A 251 -25.58 -4.40 -14.89
C PHE A 251 -26.73 -3.56 -15.49
N THR A 252 -27.23 -3.91 -16.66
CA THR A 252 -28.23 -3.13 -17.39
C THR A 252 -29.45 -2.71 -16.55
N PRO A 253 -30.11 -3.62 -15.77
CA PRO A 253 -31.28 -3.22 -14.99
C PRO A 253 -30.96 -2.21 -13.88
N TYR A 254 -29.76 -2.25 -13.32
CA TYR A 254 -29.31 -1.32 -12.27
C TYR A 254 -28.90 0.03 -12.86
N LEU A 255 -28.22 0.01 -14.01
CA LEU A 255 -27.83 1.23 -14.73
C LEU A 255 -29.08 1.98 -15.27
N GLN A 256 -30.13 1.27 -15.64
CA GLN A 256 -31.41 1.91 -15.98
C GLN A 256 -32.00 2.63 -14.77
N GLN A 257 -32.01 2.03 -13.56
CA GLN A 257 -32.45 2.69 -12.33
C GLN A 257 -31.60 3.92 -12.03
N VAL A 258 -30.28 3.87 -12.26
CA VAL A 258 -29.38 5.01 -12.14
C VAL A 258 -29.82 6.15 -13.06
N LEU A 259 -30.06 5.86 -14.35
CA LEU A 259 -30.49 6.85 -15.33
C LEU A 259 -31.88 7.45 -15.00
N ASP A 260 -32.82 6.61 -14.53
CA ASP A 260 -34.17 7.02 -14.16
C ASP A 260 -34.19 7.85 -12.87
N SER A 261 -33.12 7.83 -12.06
CA SER A 261 -33.01 8.60 -10.83
C SER A 261 -33.00 10.12 -11.04
N GLY A 262 -32.57 10.58 -12.23
CA GLY A 262 -32.41 12.00 -12.53
C GLY A 262 -31.27 12.68 -11.75
N ALA A 263 -30.38 11.92 -11.10
CA ALA A 263 -29.24 12.47 -10.40
C ALA A 263 -28.20 13.05 -11.37
N GLU A 264 -27.48 14.10 -10.95
CA GLU A 264 -26.40 14.72 -11.73
C GLU A 264 -25.11 13.88 -11.70
N VAL A 265 -24.87 13.22 -10.56
CA VAL A 265 -23.60 12.53 -10.27
C VAL A 265 -23.88 11.08 -9.91
N LEU A 266 -23.21 10.16 -10.57
CA LEU A 266 -23.13 8.74 -10.21
C LEU A 266 -21.83 8.49 -9.45
N ILE A 267 -21.93 7.96 -8.23
CA ILE A 267 -20.78 7.46 -7.48
C ILE A 267 -20.71 5.95 -7.64
N ILE A 268 -19.58 5.45 -8.10
CA ILE A 268 -19.35 4.02 -8.29
C ILE A 268 -18.37 3.53 -7.22
N THR A 269 -18.87 2.64 -6.37
CA THR A 269 -18.04 1.76 -5.56
C THR A 269 -18.04 0.39 -6.22
N TRP A 270 -16.88 -0.10 -6.60
CA TRP A 270 -16.74 -1.46 -7.11
C TRP A 270 -15.37 -2.02 -6.73
N ALA A 271 -15.15 -3.32 -6.95
CA ALA A 271 -13.87 -3.99 -6.72
C ALA A 271 -13.72 -5.22 -7.62
N GLY A 272 -12.48 -5.56 -7.96
CA GLY A 272 -12.18 -6.78 -8.72
C GLY A 272 -12.60 -6.75 -10.19
N ALA A 273 -12.75 -7.92 -10.77
CA ALA A 273 -12.95 -8.11 -12.22
C ALA A 273 -14.26 -7.52 -12.76
N GLY A 274 -15.27 -7.25 -11.91
CA GLY A 274 -16.57 -6.69 -12.31
C GLY A 274 -16.52 -5.27 -12.87
N PHE A 275 -15.43 -4.54 -12.68
CA PHE A 275 -15.27 -3.19 -13.26
C PHE A 275 -15.39 -3.17 -14.78
N VAL A 276 -14.74 -4.11 -15.48
CA VAL A 276 -14.68 -4.10 -16.94
C VAL A 276 -16.08 -4.26 -17.57
N PRO A 277 -16.91 -5.26 -17.22
CA PRO A 277 -18.27 -5.37 -17.74
C PRO A 277 -19.17 -4.21 -17.31
N LEU A 278 -19.02 -3.69 -16.08
CA LEU A 278 -19.79 -2.53 -15.61
C LEU A 278 -19.54 -1.31 -16.51
N PHE A 279 -18.28 -0.92 -16.71
CA PHE A 279 -17.92 0.25 -17.52
C PHE A 279 -18.31 0.09 -18.99
N LYS A 280 -18.21 -1.12 -19.54
CA LYS A 280 -18.66 -1.42 -20.90
C LYS A 280 -20.17 -1.17 -21.03
N GLN A 281 -21.00 -1.70 -20.12
CA GLN A 281 -22.45 -1.52 -20.16
C GLN A 281 -22.86 -0.07 -19.87
N MET A 282 -22.12 0.66 -19.02
CA MET A 282 -22.31 2.10 -18.84
C MET A 282 -22.12 2.86 -20.14
N GLN A 283 -21.10 2.49 -20.94
CA GLN A 283 -20.87 3.09 -22.25
C GLN A 283 -22.01 2.77 -23.21
N GLU A 284 -22.45 1.52 -23.28
CA GLU A 284 -23.54 1.07 -24.16
C GLU A 284 -24.85 1.78 -23.85
N LEU A 285 -25.12 2.14 -22.60
CA LEU A 285 -26.31 2.87 -22.15
C LEU A 285 -26.16 4.40 -22.17
N GLY A 286 -24.98 4.90 -22.52
CA GLY A 286 -24.69 6.34 -22.59
C GLY A 286 -24.67 7.03 -21.22
N VAL A 287 -24.28 6.33 -20.16
CA VAL A 287 -24.21 6.90 -18.81
C VAL A 287 -23.20 8.05 -18.75
N PHE A 288 -22.04 7.90 -19.39
CA PHE A 288 -21.00 8.93 -19.43
C PHE A 288 -21.40 10.22 -20.14
N ASP A 289 -22.41 10.16 -21.04
CA ASP A 289 -22.94 11.33 -21.76
C ASP A 289 -24.01 12.06 -20.95
N LYS A 290 -24.59 11.42 -19.94
CA LYS A 290 -25.75 11.91 -19.20
C LYS A 290 -25.44 12.32 -17.77
N MET A 291 -24.37 11.77 -17.20
CA MET A 291 -24.04 11.92 -15.78
C MET A 291 -22.54 12.17 -15.58
N ILE A 292 -22.22 12.91 -14.54
CA ILE A 292 -20.85 12.98 -14.03
C ILE A 292 -20.57 11.68 -13.26
N VAL A 293 -19.47 11.02 -13.57
CA VAL A 293 -19.10 9.76 -12.95
C VAL A 293 -17.91 9.94 -12.02
N GLY A 294 -18.10 9.64 -10.73
CA GLY A 294 -17.06 9.53 -9.72
C GLY A 294 -16.79 8.07 -9.36
N THR A 295 -15.54 7.65 -9.41
CA THR A 295 -15.16 6.27 -9.10
C THR A 295 -13.78 6.20 -8.46
N GLY A 296 -13.51 5.12 -7.72
CA GLY A 296 -12.13 4.76 -7.42
C GLY A 296 -11.36 4.44 -8.71
N ILE A 297 -10.18 4.98 -8.85
CA ILE A 297 -9.30 4.64 -9.97
C ILE A 297 -8.64 3.30 -9.65
N GLY A 298 -8.84 2.33 -10.53
CA GLY A 298 -8.45 0.95 -10.34
C GLY A 298 -6.97 0.66 -10.57
N ASP A 299 -6.66 -0.63 -10.60
CA ASP A 299 -5.32 -1.11 -10.96
C ASP A 299 -5.05 -0.93 -12.46
N ASN A 300 -3.78 -0.98 -12.81
CA ASN A 300 -3.32 -0.71 -14.17
C ASN A 300 -3.93 -1.62 -15.23
N GLN A 301 -4.15 -2.90 -14.91
CA GLN A 301 -4.71 -3.85 -15.87
C GLN A 301 -6.21 -3.61 -16.10
N THR A 302 -6.95 -3.36 -15.03
CA THR A 302 -8.38 -2.99 -15.11
C THR A 302 -8.57 -1.68 -15.87
N LEU A 303 -7.72 -0.67 -15.61
CA LEU A 303 -7.77 0.60 -16.35
C LEU A 303 -7.53 0.40 -17.84
N ALA A 304 -6.50 -0.35 -18.22
CA ALA A 304 -6.19 -0.63 -19.62
C ALA A 304 -7.29 -1.43 -20.33
N ALA A 305 -7.96 -2.33 -19.62
CA ALA A 305 -8.98 -3.22 -20.19
C ALA A 305 -10.38 -2.58 -20.35
N GLY A 306 -10.74 -1.62 -19.46
CA GLY A 306 -12.14 -1.17 -19.36
C GLY A 306 -12.38 0.34 -19.30
N TYR A 307 -11.38 1.18 -19.08
CA TYR A 307 -11.57 2.60 -18.75
C TYR A 307 -11.33 3.57 -19.93
N ALA A 308 -11.22 3.09 -21.17
CA ALA A 308 -10.99 3.97 -22.32
C ALA A 308 -12.02 5.11 -22.42
N ASN A 309 -13.29 4.80 -22.12
CA ASN A 309 -14.40 5.77 -22.15
C ASN A 309 -14.54 6.60 -20.86
N ALA A 310 -13.78 6.26 -19.83
CA ALA A 310 -13.73 7.00 -18.58
C ALA A 310 -12.51 7.95 -18.51
N VAL A 311 -11.75 8.08 -19.57
CA VAL A 311 -10.64 9.07 -19.66
C VAL A 311 -11.21 10.47 -19.48
N GLY A 312 -10.61 11.23 -18.56
CA GLY A 312 -11.10 12.53 -18.10
C GLY A 312 -11.84 12.48 -16.75
N SER A 313 -12.32 11.31 -16.34
CA SER A 313 -12.94 11.13 -15.01
C SER A 313 -11.93 11.39 -13.89
N THR A 314 -12.47 11.81 -12.74
CA THR A 314 -11.67 12.04 -11.53
C THR A 314 -12.09 11.09 -10.43
N GLY A 315 -11.14 10.73 -9.55
CA GLY A 315 -11.41 9.84 -8.45
C GLY A 315 -10.25 9.70 -7.50
N ILE A 316 -10.46 8.91 -6.46
CA ILE A 316 -9.40 8.52 -5.55
C ILE A 316 -8.58 7.39 -6.16
N ILE A 317 -7.26 7.43 -5.96
CA ILE A 317 -6.38 6.28 -6.11
C ILE A 317 -5.57 6.10 -4.83
N VAL A 318 -5.50 4.87 -4.33
CA VAL A 318 -4.78 4.57 -3.09
C VAL A 318 -3.28 4.70 -3.29
N TYR A 319 -2.81 4.24 -4.44
CA TYR A 319 -1.42 4.31 -4.84
C TYR A 319 -1.31 4.26 -6.37
N HIS A 320 -0.42 5.06 -6.89
CA HIS A 320 0.12 4.91 -8.23
C HIS A 320 1.60 5.25 -8.18
N TYR A 321 2.43 4.42 -8.78
CA TYR A 321 3.89 4.47 -8.61
C TYR A 321 4.55 5.82 -8.99
N THR A 322 3.85 6.65 -9.77
CA THR A 322 4.33 7.97 -10.19
C THR A 322 4.02 9.10 -9.19
N LEU A 323 3.14 8.86 -8.21
CA LEU A 323 2.64 9.91 -7.31
C LEU A 323 3.54 10.12 -6.09
N PRO A 324 3.87 9.12 -5.27
CA PRO A 324 4.71 9.34 -4.10
C PRO A 324 6.13 9.76 -4.50
N LYS A 325 6.69 10.73 -3.79
CA LYS A 325 8.06 11.24 -4.02
C LYS A 325 8.90 11.03 -2.77
N ASN A 326 9.32 9.77 -2.56
CA ASN A 326 10.12 9.41 -1.40
C ASN A 326 11.02 8.18 -1.70
N PRO A 327 12.12 8.00 -0.93
CA PRO A 327 13.08 6.92 -1.18
C PRO A 327 12.50 5.50 -1.09
N VAL A 328 11.45 5.29 -0.27
CA VAL A 328 10.83 3.97 -0.12
C VAL A 328 10.09 3.58 -1.40
N ASN A 329 9.33 4.53 -1.98
CA ASN A 329 8.68 4.33 -3.26
C ASN A 329 9.69 4.14 -4.40
N ASP A 330 10.76 4.94 -4.44
CA ASP A 330 11.80 4.82 -5.46
C ASP A 330 12.44 3.43 -5.44
N TRP A 331 12.71 2.90 -4.23
CA TRP A 331 13.21 1.55 -4.06
C TRP A 331 12.20 0.49 -4.52
N LEU A 332 10.92 0.63 -4.13
CA LEU A 332 9.85 -0.29 -4.54
C LEU A 332 9.70 -0.34 -6.05
N VAL A 333 9.63 0.82 -6.71
CA VAL A 333 9.48 0.92 -8.18
C VAL A 333 10.66 0.25 -8.88
N LYS A 334 11.88 0.55 -8.46
CA LYS A 334 13.08 -0.04 -9.03
C LYS A 334 13.06 -1.56 -8.85
N ARG A 335 12.87 -2.04 -7.62
CA ARG A 335 12.97 -3.44 -7.27
C ARG A 335 11.85 -4.29 -7.89
N HIS A 336 10.63 -3.75 -7.95
CA HIS A 336 9.50 -4.42 -8.61
C HIS A 336 9.73 -4.58 -10.12
N LYS A 337 10.23 -3.54 -10.79
CA LYS A 337 10.60 -3.62 -12.20
C LYS A 337 11.71 -4.65 -12.46
N GLU A 338 12.73 -4.67 -11.62
CA GLU A 338 13.83 -5.66 -11.72
C GLU A 338 13.33 -7.11 -11.57
N LYS A 339 12.41 -7.34 -10.65
CA LYS A 339 11.96 -8.68 -10.28
C LYS A 339 10.79 -9.19 -11.12
N TYR A 340 9.85 -8.32 -11.46
CA TYR A 340 8.58 -8.68 -12.10
C TYR A 340 8.38 -8.07 -13.49
N GLY A 341 9.28 -7.20 -13.95
CA GLY A 341 9.25 -6.59 -15.28
C GLY A 341 8.22 -5.46 -15.45
N THR A 342 7.45 -5.12 -14.41
CA THR A 342 6.42 -4.07 -14.43
C THR A 342 6.58 -3.13 -13.24
N PRO A 343 6.04 -1.89 -13.27
CA PRO A 343 5.97 -1.08 -12.08
C PRO A 343 5.03 -1.71 -11.03
N PRO A 344 5.19 -1.36 -9.74
CA PRO A 344 4.25 -1.77 -8.70
C PRO A 344 2.86 -1.18 -8.95
N ASP A 345 1.83 -1.92 -8.55
CA ASP A 345 0.44 -1.57 -8.78
C ASP A 345 -0.31 -1.28 -7.48
N LEU A 346 -1.59 -1.00 -7.57
CA LEU A 346 -2.51 -0.43 -6.59
C LEU A 346 -2.29 -0.91 -5.14
N PHE A 347 -2.23 -2.23 -4.91
CA PHE A 347 -2.06 -2.82 -3.58
C PHE A 347 -0.67 -3.38 -3.30
N THR A 348 0.26 -3.23 -4.23
CA THR A 348 1.67 -3.60 -3.99
C THR A 348 2.28 -2.71 -2.90
N ALA A 349 1.98 -1.42 -2.91
CA ALA A 349 2.44 -0.49 -1.88
C ALA A 349 1.89 -0.83 -0.49
N GLY A 350 0.61 -1.21 -0.41
CA GLY A 350 -0.02 -1.62 0.85
C GLY A 350 0.58 -2.91 1.41
N GLY A 351 0.80 -3.91 0.56
CA GLY A 351 1.50 -5.14 0.95
C GLY A 351 2.90 -4.86 1.51
N MET A 352 3.65 -3.95 0.87
CA MET A 352 4.95 -3.50 1.39
C MET A 352 4.81 -2.79 2.74
N ALA A 353 3.82 -1.92 2.90
CA ALA A 353 3.56 -1.23 4.17
C ALA A 353 3.23 -2.20 5.31
N ALA A 354 2.43 -3.24 5.03
CA ALA A 354 2.11 -4.28 6.02
C ALA A 354 3.36 -5.04 6.47
N ALA A 355 4.24 -5.39 5.55
CA ALA A 355 5.51 -6.03 5.88
C ALA A 355 6.43 -5.13 6.72
N ILE A 356 6.54 -3.85 6.35
CA ILE A 356 7.32 -2.87 7.14
C ILE A 356 6.73 -2.75 8.55
N MET A 357 5.40 -2.64 8.69
CA MET A 357 4.74 -2.58 9.99
C MET A 357 5.08 -3.78 10.88
N VAL A 358 5.01 -5.01 10.33
CA VAL A 358 5.39 -6.24 11.04
C VAL A 358 6.84 -6.16 11.52
N VAL A 359 7.78 -5.85 10.63
CA VAL A 359 9.22 -5.84 10.95
C VAL A 359 9.55 -4.75 11.97
N GLU A 360 9.01 -3.54 11.81
CA GLU A 360 9.23 -2.43 12.74
C GLU A 360 8.63 -2.70 14.13
N GLY A 361 7.46 -3.34 14.19
CA GLY A 361 6.86 -3.80 15.45
C GLY A 361 7.79 -4.79 16.15
N LEU A 362 8.26 -5.80 15.44
CA LEU A 362 9.14 -6.83 15.99
C LEU A 362 10.53 -6.33 16.39
N LYS A 363 11.07 -5.33 15.69
CA LYS A 363 12.30 -4.65 16.12
C LYS A 363 12.11 -3.99 17.49
N ARG A 364 10.96 -3.34 17.72
CA ARG A 364 10.65 -2.64 18.99
C ARG A 364 10.32 -3.60 20.14
N THR A 365 9.80 -4.80 19.84
CA THR A 365 9.54 -5.84 20.85
C THR A 365 10.72 -6.80 21.05
N ASN A 366 11.86 -6.57 20.40
CA ASN A 366 13.01 -7.49 20.40
C ASN A 366 12.63 -8.92 19.92
N GLY A 367 11.74 -9.02 18.96
CA GLY A 367 11.30 -10.29 18.35
C GLY A 367 10.14 -10.97 19.05
N ASP A 368 9.55 -10.38 20.10
CA ASP A 368 8.32 -10.88 20.71
C ASP A 368 7.12 -10.58 19.80
N ALA A 369 6.53 -11.62 19.23
CA ALA A 369 5.35 -11.55 18.37
C ALA A 369 4.03 -11.73 19.13
N SER A 370 4.05 -11.81 20.48
CA SER A 370 2.82 -11.88 21.26
C SER A 370 1.94 -10.65 21.01
N ALA A 371 0.63 -10.87 21.02
CA ALA A 371 -0.31 -9.77 20.78
C ALA A 371 -0.15 -8.66 21.84
N ASP A 372 0.04 -9.00 23.11
CA ASP A 372 0.21 -8.01 24.19
C ASP A 372 1.43 -7.09 23.95
N ALA A 373 2.54 -7.66 23.47
CA ALA A 373 3.74 -6.88 23.14
C ALA A 373 3.53 -5.98 21.93
N LEU A 374 2.92 -6.51 20.87
CA LEU A 374 2.69 -5.78 19.63
C LEU A 374 1.61 -4.68 19.77
N ILE A 375 0.50 -4.96 20.48
CA ILE A 375 -0.54 -3.95 20.77
C ILE A 375 0.08 -2.76 21.50
N LYS A 376 0.88 -3.02 22.54
CA LYS A 376 1.54 -1.96 23.30
C LYS A 376 2.43 -1.09 22.41
N VAL A 377 3.13 -1.69 21.44
CA VAL A 377 3.98 -0.97 20.49
C VAL A 377 3.13 -0.18 19.49
N TYR A 378 2.10 -0.81 18.90
CA TYR A 378 1.29 -0.18 17.87
C TYR A 378 0.36 0.92 18.41
N GLU A 379 -0.01 0.88 19.67
CA GLU A 379 -0.79 1.93 20.33
C GLU A 379 0.08 3.06 20.92
N ASP A 380 1.42 2.93 20.94
CA ASP A 380 2.34 3.96 21.43
C ASP A 380 2.84 4.87 20.29
N ASN A 381 1.95 5.68 19.73
CA ASN A 381 2.25 6.63 18.64
C ASN A 381 3.06 6.00 17.49
N PHE A 382 2.68 4.78 17.11
CA PHE A 382 3.41 4.02 16.11
C PHE A 382 3.29 4.64 14.72
N SER A 383 4.42 4.89 14.12
CA SER A 383 4.52 5.33 12.73
C SER A 383 5.78 4.79 12.07
N PHE A 384 5.75 4.72 10.75
CA PHE A 384 6.87 4.28 9.91
C PHE A 384 6.80 4.93 8.53
N ASP A 385 7.91 4.92 7.81
CA ASP A 385 7.97 5.37 6.42
C ASP A 385 7.68 4.19 5.49
N GLY A 386 6.74 4.40 4.58
CA GLY A 386 6.33 3.42 3.57
C GLY A 386 6.24 4.02 2.18
N PRO A 387 5.74 3.26 1.18
CA PRO A 387 5.73 3.72 -0.21
C PRO A 387 4.93 5.02 -0.44
N ASN A 388 3.79 5.21 0.23
CA ASN A 388 3.00 6.44 0.13
C ASN A 388 3.58 7.62 0.94
N GLY A 389 4.63 7.40 1.74
CA GLY A 389 5.18 8.36 2.69
C GLY A 389 5.02 7.87 4.12
N LYS A 390 4.63 8.75 5.03
CA LYS A 390 4.50 8.39 6.44
C LYS A 390 3.16 7.72 6.72
N TYR A 391 3.23 6.54 7.34
CA TYR A 391 2.09 5.78 7.86
C TYR A 391 2.00 5.99 9.37
N ILE A 392 0.80 6.31 9.86
CA ILE A 392 0.53 6.60 11.28
C ILE A 392 -0.60 5.70 11.74
N ILE A 393 -0.37 4.85 12.72
CA ILE A 393 -1.41 4.02 13.33
C ILE A 393 -2.08 4.81 14.45
N ARG A 394 -3.37 5.07 14.31
CA ARG A 394 -4.13 5.74 15.38
C ARG A 394 -4.31 4.80 16.58
N PRO A 395 -3.91 5.21 17.79
CA PRO A 395 -3.89 4.29 18.94
C PRO A 395 -5.28 3.90 19.45
N TYR A 396 -6.30 4.70 19.19
CA TYR A 396 -7.63 4.49 19.76
C TYR A 396 -8.53 3.58 18.93
N ASP A 397 -8.33 3.51 17.60
CA ASP A 397 -9.17 2.72 16.69
C ASP A 397 -8.40 1.92 15.64
N HIS A 398 -7.06 1.94 15.70
CA HIS A 398 -6.16 1.20 14.82
C HIS A 398 -6.28 1.52 13.31
N VAL A 399 -6.91 2.65 13.00
CA VAL A 399 -6.96 3.18 11.63
C VAL A 399 -5.57 3.66 11.22
N CYS A 400 -5.15 3.30 10.03
CA CYS A 400 -3.93 3.83 9.45
C CYS A 400 -4.20 5.12 8.67
N LEU A 401 -3.41 6.14 8.95
CA LEU A 401 -3.42 7.40 8.22
C LEU A 401 -2.14 7.49 7.39
N PHE A 402 -2.28 7.80 6.11
CA PHE A 402 -1.18 8.01 5.17
C PHE A 402 -1.67 8.88 4.00
N PRO A 403 -0.78 9.47 3.18
CA PRO A 403 -1.19 10.30 2.06
C PRO A 403 -2.06 9.57 1.05
N LEU A 404 -3.18 10.18 0.67
CA LEU A 404 -4.11 9.68 -0.35
C LEU A 404 -4.21 10.68 -1.50
N TYR A 405 -4.59 10.21 -2.69
CA TYR A 405 -4.49 10.99 -3.91
C TYR A 405 -5.84 11.12 -4.60
N TYR A 406 -6.23 12.35 -4.93
CA TYR A 406 -7.31 12.64 -5.85
C TYR A 406 -6.68 12.95 -7.21
N VAL A 407 -7.08 12.19 -8.22
CA VAL A 407 -6.42 12.19 -9.52
C VAL A 407 -7.42 12.30 -10.67
N ARG A 408 -6.91 12.64 -11.85
CA ARG A 408 -7.61 12.52 -13.13
C ARG A 408 -7.01 11.36 -13.93
N LEU A 409 -7.85 10.52 -14.51
CA LEU A 409 -7.45 9.53 -15.50
C LEU A 409 -7.18 10.26 -16.83
N THR A 410 -5.95 10.26 -17.33
CA THR A 410 -5.55 10.99 -18.52
C THR A 410 -5.45 10.13 -19.77
N ASN A 411 -5.13 8.86 -19.60
CA ASN A 411 -5.08 7.87 -20.68
C ASN A 411 -5.08 6.44 -20.08
N VAL A 412 -5.18 5.44 -20.93
CA VAL A 412 -5.12 4.00 -20.55
C VAL A 412 -4.23 3.19 -21.52
N THR A 413 -3.40 3.87 -22.30
CA THR A 413 -2.58 3.26 -23.37
C THR A 413 -1.09 3.48 -23.23
N ASP A 414 -0.64 4.25 -22.23
CA ASP A 414 0.78 4.43 -21.96
C ASP A 414 1.43 3.09 -21.58
N PRO A 415 2.50 2.64 -22.25
CA PRO A 415 3.10 1.33 -22.02
C PRO A 415 3.79 1.19 -20.66
N GLU A 416 4.07 2.33 -19.99
CA GLU A 416 4.60 2.37 -18.63
C GLU A 416 3.48 2.59 -17.60
N PHE A 417 2.19 2.50 -18.02
CA PHE A 417 1.02 2.71 -17.16
C PHE A 417 0.95 4.10 -16.49
N ARG A 418 1.46 5.16 -17.12
CA ARG A 418 1.35 6.53 -16.61
C ARG A 418 -0.04 7.08 -16.90
N PHE A 419 -1.03 6.55 -16.23
CA PHE A 419 -2.44 6.77 -16.56
C PHE A 419 -3.05 7.96 -15.85
N VAL A 420 -2.46 8.44 -14.76
CA VAL A 420 -3.08 9.44 -13.89
C VAL A 420 -2.26 10.72 -13.77
N GLU A 421 -2.98 11.82 -13.61
CA GLU A 421 -2.46 13.14 -13.23
C GLU A 421 -2.95 13.49 -11.82
N LEU A 422 -2.05 13.97 -10.97
CA LEU A 422 -2.38 14.40 -9.63
C LEU A 422 -3.20 15.71 -9.65
N ILE A 423 -4.38 15.70 -9.03
CA ILE A 423 -5.17 16.91 -8.77
C ILE A 423 -4.85 17.45 -7.37
N LYS A 424 -4.92 16.57 -6.36
CA LYS A 424 -4.61 16.92 -4.97
C LYS A 424 -4.07 15.71 -4.23
N GLU A 425 -3.00 15.91 -3.47
CA GLU A 425 -2.57 15.00 -2.41
C GLU A 425 -3.23 15.44 -1.09
N PHE A 426 -3.82 14.50 -0.39
CA PHE A 426 -4.39 14.69 0.94
C PHE A 426 -3.37 14.22 1.96
N ALA A 427 -2.98 15.10 2.86
CA ALA A 427 -2.17 14.72 4.01
C ALA A 427 -2.94 13.70 4.89
N PRO A 428 -2.23 12.88 5.69
CA PRO A 428 -2.86 11.85 6.53
C PRO A 428 -4.03 12.37 7.35
N GLU A 429 -3.91 13.55 7.94
CA GLU A 429 -4.92 14.17 8.81
C GLU A 429 -6.11 14.75 8.03
N GLU A 430 -5.91 15.18 6.77
CA GLU A 430 -6.98 15.74 5.92
C GLU A 430 -8.01 14.69 5.52
N ALA A 431 -7.59 13.41 5.43
CA ALA A 431 -8.45 12.27 5.11
C ALA A 431 -8.82 11.44 6.34
N ALA A 432 -8.53 11.92 7.55
CA ALA A 432 -8.79 11.16 8.78
C ALA A 432 -10.31 10.99 9.01
N PRO A 433 -10.83 9.75 9.11
CA PRO A 433 -12.22 9.50 9.39
C PRO A 433 -12.55 9.82 10.87
N PRO A 434 -13.82 10.11 11.22
CA PRO A 434 -14.23 10.21 12.60
C PRO A 434 -14.00 8.89 13.35
N CYS A 435 -13.98 8.95 14.68
CA CYS A 435 -13.94 7.75 15.52
C CYS A 435 -15.32 7.04 15.47
N LEU A 436 -15.36 5.84 14.91
CA LEU A 436 -16.60 5.07 14.69
C LEU A 436 -16.65 3.79 15.53
N LEU A 437 -16.01 3.79 16.69
CA LEU A 437 -15.96 2.67 17.60
C LEU A 437 -17.35 2.32 18.16
N PRO A 438 -17.63 1.03 18.44
CA PRO A 438 -18.86 0.59 19.08
C PRO A 438 -18.90 1.06 20.55
N ASP A 439 -20.09 1.09 21.15
CA ASP A 439 -20.32 1.69 22.47
C ASP A 439 -19.38 1.19 23.55
N GLN A 440 -19.04 -0.08 23.54
CA GLN A 440 -18.11 -0.69 24.51
C GLN A 440 -16.67 -0.12 24.45
N TYR A 441 -16.28 0.44 23.30
CA TYR A 441 -14.96 1.04 23.07
C TYR A 441 -15.01 2.57 22.86
N LYS A 442 -16.19 3.20 22.95
CA LYS A 442 -16.37 4.66 22.78
C LYS A 442 -15.48 5.49 23.69
N HIS A 443 -15.15 4.96 24.88
CA HIS A 443 -14.24 5.62 25.82
C HIS A 443 -12.81 5.79 25.30
N ARG A 444 -12.43 5.12 24.20
CA ARG A 444 -11.14 5.26 23.53
C ARG A 444 -11.12 6.46 22.55
N CYS A 445 -12.28 6.92 22.07
CA CYS A 445 -12.36 8.07 21.17
C CYS A 445 -11.89 9.36 21.86
N PRO A 446 -11.18 10.28 21.10
CA PRO A 446 -10.70 11.54 21.65
C PRO A 446 -11.85 12.50 22.01
#